data_bb39492303669f9b5f2437978eff1106
#
_entry.id   bb39492303669f9b5f2437978eff1106
#
_cell.length_a   1.000
_cell.length_b   1.000
_cell.length_c   1.000
_cell.angle_alpha   90.00
_cell.angle_beta   90.00
_cell.angle_gamma   90.00
#
_symmetry.space_group_name_H-M   'P 1'
#
loop_
_entity.id
_entity.type
_entity.pdbx_description
1 polymer ?
#
loop_
_entity_poly.entity_id
_entity_poly.type
_entity_poly.pdbx_seq_one_letter_code
_entity_poly.pdbx_strand_id
1 'polypeptide(L)'
;MKYLNIAGYPLWSFEWTKNGEPVLLLHGGLSDTDSFADVMVAPLESDFHLFAYDRAGHGRSADQPGSFYFDFQCSEAIAFISEVVKEPVHLVGYSDGANIALMVAIARPDLVKSIVSIAANFSADGIVELPEFDPEGISDEDRAEYAAMSPDAPETLDAKIAKMHEIWKVEPNIKITDIAEISVPTLVMAGDDDVVKHSHTIELYEALPLGQLAIVPGTSHGLVKEKPEVVTALIKSFLSDHSYPITRQPIRRTNPA
;
A
#
# COMPACT_ATOMS: atom_id res chain seq x y z
N MET A 1 -9.11 -1.74 17.90
CA MET A 1 -8.36 -0.49 17.65
C MET A 1 -7.75 0.01 18.93
N LYS A 2 -6.47 0.41 18.93
CA LYS A 2 -5.74 0.91 20.10
C LYS A 2 -4.39 1.50 19.69
N TYR A 3 -3.83 2.36 20.52
CA TYR A 3 -2.42 2.72 20.37
C TYR A 3 -1.53 1.56 20.80
N LEU A 4 -0.55 1.23 19.95
CA LEU A 4 0.55 0.32 20.27
C LEU A 4 1.87 1.09 20.15
N ASN A 5 2.83 0.81 21.04
CA ASN A 5 4.17 1.37 20.89
C ASN A 5 4.94 0.49 19.91
N ILE A 6 5.23 1.02 18.73
CA ILE A 6 5.93 0.34 17.64
C ILE A 6 7.13 1.20 17.26
N ALA A 7 8.29 0.61 17.09
CA ALA A 7 9.53 1.33 16.80
C ALA A 7 9.84 2.48 17.77
N GLY A 8 9.26 2.46 18.99
CA GLY A 8 9.50 3.44 20.07
C GLY A 8 8.50 4.61 20.15
N TYR A 9 7.44 4.63 19.34
CA TYR A 9 6.39 5.64 19.39
C TYR A 9 5.00 5.04 19.21
N PRO A 10 3.91 5.74 19.65
CA PRO A 10 2.55 5.21 19.58
C PRO A 10 2.00 5.31 18.15
N LEU A 11 1.55 4.17 17.60
CA LEU A 11 0.80 4.08 16.36
C LEU A 11 -0.62 3.63 16.65
N TRP A 12 -1.61 4.26 16.01
CA TRP A 12 -3.00 3.83 16.08
C TRP A 12 -3.17 2.58 15.21
N SER A 13 -3.52 1.48 15.85
CA SER A 13 -3.48 0.14 15.25
C SER A 13 -4.84 -0.52 15.27
N PHE A 14 -5.09 -1.30 14.23
CA PHE A 14 -6.33 -2.03 14.00
C PHE A 14 -6.02 -3.54 13.93
N GLU A 15 -6.95 -4.33 14.45
CA GLU A 15 -6.96 -5.78 14.35
C GLU A 15 -8.42 -6.22 14.22
N TRP A 16 -8.78 -6.91 13.13
CA TRP A 16 -10.08 -7.51 12.90
C TRP A 16 -9.91 -9.02 12.88
N THR A 17 -10.89 -9.74 13.35
CA THR A 17 -10.92 -11.19 13.43
C THR A 17 -9.60 -11.81 13.94
N LYS A 18 -9.63 -13.10 14.32
CA LYS A 18 -8.42 -13.80 14.78
C LYS A 18 -8.25 -15.15 14.06
N ASN A 19 -8.91 -15.30 12.94
CA ASN A 19 -8.91 -16.52 12.15
C ASN A 19 -8.31 -16.26 10.77
N GLY A 20 -7.69 -17.27 10.21
CA GLY A 20 -7.09 -17.20 8.88
C GLY A 20 -5.64 -16.72 8.89
N GLU A 21 -5.07 -16.63 7.71
CA GLU A 21 -3.70 -16.11 7.53
C GLU A 21 -3.64 -14.59 7.74
N PRO A 22 -2.53 -14.08 8.29
CA PRO A 22 -2.41 -12.66 8.57
C PRO A 22 -2.25 -11.84 7.29
N VAL A 23 -3.02 -10.78 7.18
CA VAL A 23 -2.95 -9.77 6.11
C VAL A 23 -2.71 -8.41 6.75
N LEU A 24 -1.68 -7.71 6.32
CA LEU A 24 -1.43 -6.32 6.70
C LEU A 24 -1.88 -5.39 5.58
N LEU A 25 -2.85 -4.52 5.90
CA LEU A 25 -3.35 -3.48 5.02
C LEU A 25 -2.51 -2.20 5.20
N LEU A 26 -1.99 -1.64 4.10
CA LEU A 26 -1.17 -0.44 4.07
C LEU A 26 -1.86 0.63 3.22
N HIS A 27 -2.33 1.69 3.86
CA HIS A 27 -3.05 2.80 3.21
C HIS A 27 -2.14 3.67 2.31
N GLY A 28 -2.74 4.50 1.44
CA GLY A 28 -2.05 5.43 0.55
C GLY A 28 -1.46 6.65 1.26
N GLY A 29 -0.73 7.48 0.54
CA GLY A 29 -0.21 8.75 1.03
C GLY A 29 -1.33 9.74 1.35
N LEU A 30 -1.13 10.60 2.35
CA LEU A 30 -2.11 11.58 2.81
C LEU A 30 -3.51 10.99 3.10
N SER A 31 -3.56 9.71 3.48
CA SER A 31 -4.76 8.93 3.77
C SER A 31 -4.64 8.32 5.17
N ASP A 32 -5.56 7.45 5.52
CA ASP A 32 -5.61 6.74 6.79
C ASP A 32 -6.14 5.31 6.60
N THR A 33 -6.12 4.56 7.70
CA THR A 33 -6.62 3.18 7.68
C THR A 33 -8.12 3.10 7.50
N ASP A 34 -8.92 3.98 8.09
CA ASP A 34 -10.38 3.92 7.98
C ASP A 34 -10.82 4.00 6.52
N SER A 35 -10.29 4.96 5.76
CA SER A 35 -10.57 5.15 4.33
C SER A 35 -10.25 3.93 3.47
N PHE A 36 -9.23 3.13 3.84
CA PHE A 36 -8.85 1.92 3.12
C PHE A 36 -9.57 0.69 3.65
N ALA A 37 -9.75 0.60 4.97
CA ALA A 37 -10.40 -0.53 5.63
C ALA A 37 -11.90 -0.63 5.29
N ASP A 38 -12.60 0.49 5.11
CA ASP A 38 -14.01 0.51 4.71
C ASP A 38 -14.30 -0.32 3.46
N VAL A 39 -13.31 -0.40 2.55
CA VAL A 39 -13.42 -1.19 1.33
C VAL A 39 -12.91 -2.61 1.53
N MET A 40 -11.82 -2.80 2.29
CA MET A 40 -11.07 -4.05 2.34
C MET A 40 -11.55 -5.03 3.41
N VAL A 41 -12.04 -4.54 4.55
CA VAL A 41 -12.29 -5.41 5.71
C VAL A 41 -13.45 -6.38 5.46
N ALA A 42 -14.64 -5.89 5.15
CA ALA A 42 -15.83 -6.72 5.03
C ALA A 42 -15.68 -7.90 4.02
N PRO A 43 -15.04 -7.72 2.84
CA PRO A 43 -14.83 -8.83 1.92
C PRO A 43 -13.78 -9.86 2.38
N LEU A 44 -12.81 -9.47 3.21
CA LEU A 44 -11.67 -10.30 3.56
C LEU A 44 -11.73 -10.91 4.97
N GLU A 45 -12.42 -10.26 5.92
CA GLU A 45 -12.40 -10.64 7.34
C GLU A 45 -12.96 -12.05 7.65
N SER A 46 -13.76 -12.64 6.74
CA SER A 46 -14.24 -14.01 6.92
C SER A 46 -13.16 -15.07 6.76
N ASP A 47 -12.10 -14.77 5.99
CA ASP A 47 -11.10 -15.75 5.56
C ASP A 47 -9.70 -15.41 6.08
N PHE A 48 -9.45 -14.14 6.47
CA PHE A 48 -8.13 -13.65 6.85
C PHE A 48 -8.15 -12.94 8.20
N HIS A 49 -7.01 -13.00 8.91
CA HIS A 49 -6.75 -12.21 10.11
C HIS A 49 -6.17 -10.86 9.68
N LEU A 50 -6.97 -9.81 9.74
CA LEU A 50 -6.61 -8.49 9.19
C LEU A 50 -5.96 -7.59 10.23
N PHE A 51 -4.90 -6.94 9.82
CA PHE A 51 -4.18 -5.90 10.57
C PHE A 51 -4.03 -4.65 9.73
N ALA A 52 -3.98 -3.51 10.37
CA ALA A 52 -3.56 -2.24 9.79
C ALA A 52 -3.08 -1.28 10.88
N TYR A 53 -2.49 -0.18 10.48
CA TYR A 53 -2.16 0.93 11.36
C TYR A 53 -2.13 2.24 10.56
N ASP A 54 -2.45 3.34 11.23
CA ASP A 54 -2.19 4.65 10.69
C ASP A 54 -0.69 4.91 10.79
N ARG A 55 -0.01 5.14 9.64
CA ARG A 55 1.42 5.42 9.63
C ARG A 55 1.72 6.73 10.35
N ALA A 56 2.92 6.88 10.90
CA ALA A 56 3.35 8.11 11.55
C ALA A 56 3.10 9.33 10.63
N GLY A 57 2.48 10.37 11.16
CA GLY A 57 2.05 11.56 10.43
C GLY A 57 0.71 11.44 9.71
N HIS A 58 0.05 10.29 9.73
CA HIS A 58 -1.22 10.02 9.06
C HIS A 58 -2.29 9.62 10.07
N GLY A 59 -3.55 9.89 9.74
CA GLY A 59 -4.69 9.50 10.57
C GLY A 59 -4.52 9.91 12.04
N ARG A 60 -4.61 8.94 12.94
CA ARG A 60 -4.49 9.12 14.39
C ARG A 60 -3.09 8.92 14.94
N SER A 61 -2.09 8.76 14.08
CA SER A 61 -0.69 8.62 14.47
C SER A 61 0.07 9.93 14.30
N ALA A 62 0.68 10.42 15.39
CA ALA A 62 1.42 11.67 15.37
C ALA A 62 2.60 11.62 14.40
N ASP A 63 2.95 12.79 13.83
CA ASP A 63 4.14 12.94 12.99
C ASP A 63 5.42 12.66 13.79
N GLN A 64 6.39 12.07 13.12
CA GLN A 64 7.71 11.80 13.65
C GLN A 64 8.78 12.41 12.73
N PRO A 65 9.96 12.77 13.21
CA PRO A 65 11.03 13.25 12.35
C PRO A 65 11.35 12.22 11.24
N GLY A 66 11.12 12.61 9.98
CA GLY A 66 11.38 11.77 8.81
C GLY A 66 10.27 10.79 8.43
N SER A 67 9.13 10.80 9.11
CA SER A 67 8.03 9.82 8.94
C SER A 67 7.47 9.70 7.51
N PHE A 68 7.57 10.75 6.71
CA PHE A 68 7.05 10.75 5.33
C PHE A 68 8.02 10.13 4.31
N TYR A 69 9.31 9.95 4.65
CA TYR A 69 10.24 9.25 3.76
C TYR A 69 9.96 7.76 3.71
N PHE A 70 10.06 7.16 2.53
CA PHE A 70 9.70 5.75 2.32
C PHE A 70 10.56 4.76 3.12
N ASP A 71 11.84 5.05 3.35
CA ASP A 71 12.71 4.22 4.20
C ASP A 71 12.21 4.17 5.66
N PHE A 72 11.72 5.31 6.19
CA PHE A 72 11.11 5.35 7.51
C PHE A 72 9.84 4.49 7.54
N GLN A 73 8.94 4.68 6.58
CA GLN A 73 7.67 3.96 6.50
C GLN A 73 7.87 2.45 6.28
N CYS A 74 8.88 2.06 5.50
CA CYS A 74 9.29 0.66 5.34
C CYS A 74 9.76 0.07 6.68
N SER A 75 10.62 0.78 7.41
CA SER A 75 11.11 0.36 8.72
C SER A 75 9.98 0.23 9.75
N GLU A 76 9.02 1.15 9.71
CA GLU A 76 7.81 1.12 10.54
C GLU A 76 6.95 -0.12 10.24
N ALA A 77 6.72 -0.44 8.96
CA ALA A 77 5.98 -1.64 8.56
C ALA A 77 6.68 -2.93 9.00
N ILE A 78 8.01 -3.01 8.86
CA ILE A 78 8.81 -4.14 9.35
C ILE A 78 8.68 -4.29 10.87
N ALA A 79 8.75 -3.18 11.62
CA ALA A 79 8.58 -3.19 13.06
C ALA A 79 7.16 -3.65 13.45
N PHE A 80 6.12 -3.16 12.76
CA PHE A 80 4.74 -3.59 13.00
C PHE A 80 4.57 -5.10 12.79
N ILE A 81 5.07 -5.65 11.69
CA ILE A 81 5.00 -7.09 11.44
C ILE A 81 5.74 -7.86 12.54
N SER A 82 6.95 -7.43 12.89
CA SER A 82 7.83 -8.14 13.83
C SER A 82 7.34 -8.08 15.28
N GLU A 83 6.79 -6.93 15.71
CA GLU A 83 6.42 -6.68 17.10
C GLU A 83 4.96 -7.01 17.40
N VAL A 84 4.04 -6.84 16.40
CA VAL A 84 2.60 -7.02 16.57
C VAL A 84 2.12 -8.34 16.00
N VAL A 85 2.32 -8.57 14.69
CA VAL A 85 1.84 -9.77 14.01
C VAL A 85 2.67 -10.99 14.38
N LYS A 86 4.00 -10.87 14.39
CA LYS A 86 4.99 -11.89 14.81
C LYS A 86 5.04 -13.14 13.94
N GLU A 87 4.54 -13.05 12.72
CA GLU A 87 4.61 -14.09 11.70
C GLU A 87 4.61 -13.44 10.31
N PRO A 88 5.04 -14.15 9.26
CA PRO A 88 4.98 -13.64 7.89
C PRO A 88 3.54 -13.34 7.46
N VAL A 89 3.35 -12.23 6.72
CA VAL A 89 2.04 -11.69 6.34
C VAL A 89 1.85 -11.65 4.83
N HIS A 90 0.61 -11.62 4.38
CA HIS A 90 0.25 -11.06 3.09
C HIS A 90 0.20 -9.55 3.21
N LEU A 91 0.82 -8.82 2.30
CA LEU A 91 0.77 -7.36 2.24
C LEU A 91 -0.25 -6.91 1.19
N VAL A 92 -1.20 -6.08 1.59
CA VAL A 92 -2.14 -5.43 0.65
C VAL A 92 -1.92 -3.93 0.78
N GLY A 93 -1.22 -3.36 -0.18
CA GLY A 93 -0.87 -1.95 -0.18
C GLY A 93 -1.53 -1.18 -1.31
N TYR A 94 -1.89 0.07 -1.05
CA TYR A 94 -2.45 0.99 -2.01
C TYR A 94 -1.57 2.24 -2.13
N SER A 95 -1.22 2.62 -3.38
CA SER A 95 -0.40 3.80 -3.67
C SER A 95 0.92 3.76 -2.87
N ASP A 96 1.22 4.72 -1.99
CA ASP A 96 2.40 4.68 -1.12
C ASP A 96 2.48 3.36 -0.32
N GLY A 97 1.35 2.85 0.17
CA GLY A 97 1.31 1.57 0.87
C GLY A 97 1.76 0.39 0.00
N ALA A 98 1.52 0.46 -1.32
CA ALA A 98 1.99 -0.55 -2.25
C ALA A 98 3.50 -0.47 -2.49
N ASN A 99 4.04 0.75 -2.54
CA ASN A 99 5.49 0.98 -2.61
C ASN A 99 6.19 0.46 -1.35
N ILE A 100 5.60 0.74 -0.17
CA ILE A 100 6.10 0.22 1.12
C ILE A 100 6.09 -1.31 1.13
N ALA A 101 5.03 -1.96 0.62
CA ALA A 101 4.94 -3.41 0.55
C ALA A 101 6.07 -4.02 -0.29
N LEU A 102 6.41 -3.42 -1.44
CA LEU A 102 7.56 -3.82 -2.26
C LEU A 102 8.87 -3.65 -1.49
N MET A 103 9.08 -2.51 -0.82
CA MET A 103 10.29 -2.24 -0.03
C MET A 103 10.44 -3.23 1.14
N VAL A 104 9.36 -3.59 1.83
CA VAL A 104 9.38 -4.61 2.89
C VAL A 104 9.80 -5.96 2.33
N ALA A 105 9.28 -6.37 1.17
CA ALA A 105 9.63 -7.64 0.56
C ALA A 105 11.09 -7.70 0.10
N ILE A 106 11.66 -6.58 -0.34
CA ILE A 106 13.09 -6.47 -0.68
C ILE A 106 13.95 -6.54 0.59
N ALA A 107 13.60 -5.78 1.62
CA ALA A 107 14.39 -5.67 2.84
C ALA A 107 14.27 -6.90 3.75
N ARG A 108 13.09 -7.50 3.85
CA ARG A 108 12.75 -8.61 4.74
C ARG A 108 11.82 -9.63 4.05
N PRO A 109 12.31 -10.35 3.03
CA PRO A 109 11.52 -11.36 2.32
C PRO A 109 10.97 -12.46 3.25
N ASP A 110 11.66 -12.71 4.38
CA ASP A 110 11.23 -13.67 5.40
C ASP A 110 9.92 -13.27 6.13
N LEU A 111 9.51 -12.02 6.05
CA LEU A 111 8.28 -11.50 6.67
C LEU A 111 7.08 -11.46 5.71
N VAL A 112 7.26 -11.80 4.43
CA VAL A 112 6.24 -11.60 3.40
C VAL A 112 5.84 -12.93 2.75
N LYS A 113 4.54 -13.23 2.74
CA LYS A 113 3.96 -14.40 2.06
C LYS A 113 3.58 -14.08 0.61
N SER A 114 2.95 -12.95 0.39
CA SER A 114 2.59 -12.43 -0.93
C SER A 114 2.30 -10.93 -0.86
N ILE A 115 2.21 -10.29 -2.02
CA ILE A 115 1.94 -8.86 -2.14
C ILE A 115 0.75 -8.64 -3.07
N VAL A 116 -0.17 -7.77 -2.66
CA VAL A 116 -1.10 -7.09 -3.56
C VAL A 116 -0.67 -5.63 -3.64
N SER A 117 -0.13 -5.24 -4.78
CA SER A 117 0.43 -3.92 -5.06
C SER A 117 -0.57 -3.14 -5.92
N ILE A 118 -1.34 -2.24 -5.30
CA ILE A 118 -2.42 -1.50 -5.96
C ILE A 118 -1.92 -0.09 -6.27
N ALA A 119 -1.87 0.27 -7.55
CA ALA A 119 -1.49 1.60 -8.04
C ALA A 119 -0.10 2.06 -7.52
N ALA A 120 0.88 1.16 -7.51
CA ALA A 120 2.24 1.44 -7.09
C ALA A 120 3.04 2.16 -8.18
N ASN A 121 3.87 3.11 -7.76
CA ASN A 121 4.93 3.69 -8.57
C ASN A 121 6.28 3.42 -7.91
N PHE A 122 7.03 2.43 -8.37
CA PHE A 122 8.31 2.05 -7.75
C PHE A 122 9.41 3.13 -7.91
N SER A 123 9.20 4.16 -8.75
CA SER A 123 10.04 5.34 -8.85
C SER A 123 9.21 6.61 -9.09
N ALA A 124 9.73 7.75 -8.70
CA ALA A 124 9.03 9.04 -8.79
C ALA A 124 8.66 9.43 -10.23
N ASP A 125 9.45 9.01 -11.23
CA ASP A 125 9.17 9.25 -12.66
C ASP A 125 8.07 8.35 -13.22
N GLY A 126 7.57 7.39 -12.45
CA GLY A 126 6.48 6.49 -12.81
C GLY A 126 5.10 7.15 -12.84
N ILE A 127 4.93 8.33 -12.26
CA ILE A 127 3.67 9.07 -12.26
C ILE A 127 3.64 10.15 -13.36
N VAL A 128 2.43 10.58 -13.72
CA VAL A 128 2.27 11.78 -14.55
C VAL A 128 2.64 13.01 -13.72
N GLU A 129 2.94 14.12 -14.39
CA GLU A 129 3.22 15.37 -13.69
C GLU A 129 1.99 15.81 -12.88
N LEU A 130 2.15 15.88 -11.58
CA LEU A 130 1.11 16.36 -10.67
C LEU A 130 1.12 17.90 -10.63
N PRO A 131 -0.05 18.54 -10.46
CA PRO A 131 -0.11 19.97 -10.24
C PRO A 131 0.65 20.36 -8.96
N GLU A 132 1.18 21.56 -8.93
CA GLU A 132 1.77 22.11 -7.70
C GLU A 132 0.72 22.14 -6.58
N PHE A 133 1.19 21.89 -5.35
CA PHE A 133 0.33 21.94 -4.19
C PHE A 133 -0.20 23.38 -3.98
N ASP A 134 -1.53 23.48 -3.89
CA ASP A 134 -2.23 24.72 -3.57
C ASP A 134 -3.01 24.56 -2.26
N PRO A 135 -2.61 25.23 -1.17
CA PRO A 135 -3.33 25.17 0.10
C PRO A 135 -4.80 25.63 0.01
N GLU A 136 -5.13 26.51 -0.94
CA GLU A 136 -6.51 26.99 -1.15
C GLU A 136 -7.39 25.89 -1.76
N GLY A 137 -6.80 24.85 -2.34
CA GLY A 137 -7.50 23.70 -2.87
C GLY A 137 -7.98 22.71 -1.80
N ILE A 138 -7.52 22.83 -0.54
CA ILE A 138 -7.97 21.97 0.55
C ILE A 138 -9.33 22.44 1.05
N SER A 139 -10.32 21.55 1.00
CA SER A 139 -11.69 21.89 1.44
C SER A 139 -11.78 22.12 2.96
N ASP A 140 -12.78 22.88 3.39
CA ASP A 140 -13.07 23.05 4.82
C ASP A 140 -13.43 21.72 5.48
N GLU A 141 -14.02 20.78 4.73
CA GLU A 141 -14.36 19.43 5.18
C GLU A 141 -13.08 18.62 5.47
N ASP A 142 -12.12 18.60 4.55
CA ASP A 142 -10.83 17.91 4.75
C ASP A 142 -10.06 18.49 5.95
N ARG A 143 -10.09 19.82 6.11
CA ARG A 143 -9.47 20.49 7.26
C ARG A 143 -10.15 20.10 8.58
N ALA A 144 -11.48 20.02 8.57
CA ALA A 144 -12.25 19.64 9.75
C ALA A 144 -12.03 18.15 10.10
N GLU A 145 -11.95 17.28 9.10
CA GLU A 145 -11.66 15.85 9.28
C GLU A 145 -10.25 15.66 9.87
N TYR A 146 -9.24 16.33 9.30
CA TYR A 146 -7.89 16.30 9.86
C TYR A 146 -7.85 16.78 11.30
N ALA A 147 -8.49 17.90 11.61
CA ALA A 147 -8.52 18.46 12.95
C ALA A 147 -9.23 17.55 13.97
N ALA A 148 -10.21 16.75 13.53
CA ALA A 148 -10.93 15.81 14.37
C ALA A 148 -10.17 14.50 14.59
N MET A 149 -9.33 14.10 13.64
CA MET A 149 -8.66 12.80 13.64
C MET A 149 -7.21 12.87 14.13
N SER A 150 -6.44 13.85 13.63
CA SER A 150 -5.01 13.92 13.87
C SER A 150 -4.68 14.36 15.31
N PRO A 151 -3.69 13.71 15.96
CA PRO A 151 -3.16 14.21 17.23
C PRO A 151 -2.27 15.45 17.08
N ASP A 152 -1.85 15.77 15.85
CA ASP A 152 -1.05 16.95 15.56
C ASP A 152 -1.94 18.19 15.42
N ALA A 153 -1.38 19.37 15.66
CA ALA A 153 -2.12 20.62 15.61
C ALA A 153 -2.75 20.87 14.21
N PRO A 154 -4.01 21.33 14.11
CA PRO A 154 -4.73 21.48 12.84
C PRO A 154 -3.98 22.33 11.79
N GLU A 155 -3.23 23.33 12.23
CA GLU A 155 -2.42 24.21 11.37
C GLU A 155 -1.23 23.50 10.70
N THR A 156 -0.92 22.27 11.07
CA THR A 156 0.18 21.49 10.46
C THR A 156 -0.20 20.85 9.14
N LEU A 157 -1.49 20.78 8.79
CA LEU A 157 -2.00 20.07 7.59
C LEU A 157 -1.31 20.54 6.31
N ASP A 158 -1.31 21.85 6.04
CA ASP A 158 -0.74 22.41 4.81
C ASP A 158 0.75 22.07 4.67
N ALA A 159 1.49 22.16 5.78
CA ALA A 159 2.91 21.83 5.80
C ALA A 159 3.17 20.33 5.56
N LYS A 160 2.30 19.45 6.06
CA LYS A 160 2.38 18.00 5.82
C LYS A 160 2.12 17.65 4.36
N ILE A 161 1.07 18.22 3.77
CA ILE A 161 0.73 17.99 2.36
C ILE A 161 1.86 18.51 1.46
N ALA A 162 2.32 19.74 1.69
CA ALA A 162 3.45 20.32 0.94
C ALA A 162 4.70 19.43 1.04
N LYS A 163 5.04 18.96 2.25
CA LYS A 163 6.18 18.06 2.48
C LYS A 163 6.04 16.76 1.70
N MET A 164 4.84 16.16 1.68
CA MET A 164 4.60 14.92 0.95
C MET A 164 4.73 15.13 -0.57
N HIS A 165 4.20 16.24 -1.11
CA HIS A 165 4.37 16.60 -2.51
C HIS A 165 5.86 16.74 -2.91
N GLU A 166 6.69 17.33 -2.06
CA GLU A 166 8.13 17.40 -2.33
C GLU A 166 8.81 16.02 -2.29
N ILE A 167 8.37 15.14 -1.40
CA ILE A 167 8.90 13.76 -1.32
C ILE A 167 8.50 12.98 -2.58
N TRP A 168 7.26 13.05 -3.04
CA TRP A 168 6.81 12.36 -4.25
C TRP A 168 7.54 12.78 -5.53
N LYS A 169 8.18 13.96 -5.54
CA LYS A 169 9.03 14.39 -6.68
C LYS A 169 10.33 13.59 -6.80
N VAL A 170 10.77 12.94 -5.70
CA VAL A 170 12.08 12.27 -5.61
C VAL A 170 12.01 10.84 -5.06
N GLU A 171 10.90 10.46 -4.44
CA GLU A 171 10.65 9.12 -3.89
C GLU A 171 9.29 8.57 -4.34
N PRO A 172 9.10 7.24 -4.32
CA PRO A 172 10.13 6.24 -4.06
C PRO A 172 11.17 6.16 -5.18
N ASN A 173 12.28 5.48 -4.92
CA ASN A 173 13.32 5.23 -5.91
C ASN A 173 13.83 3.77 -5.77
N ILE A 174 12.90 2.83 -5.95
CA ILE A 174 13.17 1.40 -5.87
C ILE A 174 13.79 0.97 -7.20
N LYS A 175 14.93 0.30 -7.15
CA LYS A 175 15.57 -0.17 -8.38
C LYS A 175 14.82 -1.36 -8.95
N ILE A 176 14.63 -1.37 -10.25
CA ILE A 176 13.98 -2.48 -10.95
C ILE A 176 14.73 -3.82 -10.75
N THR A 177 16.04 -3.75 -10.55
CA THR A 177 16.88 -4.93 -10.22
C THR A 177 16.53 -5.52 -8.85
N ASP A 178 16.18 -4.68 -7.87
CA ASP A 178 15.83 -5.13 -6.53
C ASP A 178 14.40 -5.72 -6.54
N ILE A 179 13.50 -5.16 -7.37
CA ILE A 179 12.17 -5.72 -7.62
C ILE A 179 12.26 -7.12 -8.25
N ALA A 180 13.21 -7.33 -9.15
CA ALA A 180 13.43 -8.63 -9.79
C ALA A 180 13.88 -9.74 -8.81
N GLU A 181 14.36 -9.38 -7.63
CA GLU A 181 14.70 -10.32 -6.55
C GLU A 181 13.51 -10.68 -5.64
N ILE A 182 12.36 -10.03 -5.80
CA ILE A 182 11.16 -10.35 -5.03
C ILE A 182 10.65 -11.73 -5.45
N SER A 183 10.80 -12.72 -4.57
CA SER A 183 10.51 -14.12 -4.84
C SER A 183 9.11 -14.57 -4.37
N VAL A 184 8.31 -13.69 -3.81
CA VAL A 184 6.94 -13.99 -3.37
C VAL A 184 5.91 -13.68 -4.45
N PRO A 185 4.77 -14.41 -4.51
CA PRO A 185 3.68 -14.09 -5.42
C PRO A 185 3.23 -12.65 -5.26
N THR A 186 3.08 -11.93 -6.37
CA THR A 186 2.71 -10.51 -6.35
C THR A 186 1.61 -10.22 -7.38
N LEU A 187 0.48 -9.67 -6.94
CA LEU A 187 -0.57 -9.13 -7.81
C LEU A 187 -0.34 -7.63 -7.97
N VAL A 188 -0.03 -7.20 -9.18
CA VAL A 188 0.04 -5.78 -9.56
C VAL A 188 -1.31 -5.35 -10.11
N MET A 189 -1.90 -4.29 -9.54
CA MET A 189 -3.20 -3.75 -9.95
C MET A 189 -3.09 -2.26 -10.23
N ALA A 190 -3.82 -1.79 -11.24
CA ALA A 190 -3.96 -0.37 -11.55
C ALA A 190 -5.32 -0.08 -12.22
N GLY A 191 -5.75 1.17 -12.22
CA GLY A 191 -6.83 1.66 -13.09
C GLY A 191 -6.38 1.77 -14.55
N ASP A 192 -7.32 1.88 -15.48
CA ASP A 192 -7.03 2.13 -16.89
C ASP A 192 -6.90 3.62 -17.23
N ASP A 193 -7.15 4.51 -16.25
CA ASP A 193 -6.91 5.96 -16.32
C ASP A 193 -6.20 6.45 -15.04
N ASP A 194 -5.07 5.80 -14.70
CA ASP A 194 -4.33 6.04 -13.47
C ASP A 194 -3.27 7.15 -13.64
N VAL A 195 -2.96 7.87 -12.56
CA VAL A 195 -1.83 8.80 -12.50
C VAL A 195 -0.48 8.07 -12.59
N VAL A 196 -0.44 6.79 -12.24
CA VAL A 196 0.71 5.91 -12.49
C VAL A 196 0.69 5.50 -13.96
N LYS A 197 1.75 5.83 -14.69
CA LYS A 197 1.87 5.50 -16.11
C LYS A 197 1.72 3.99 -16.34
N HIS A 198 0.86 3.59 -17.29
CA HIS A 198 0.69 2.17 -17.60
C HIS A 198 1.99 1.47 -17.97
N SER A 199 2.90 2.15 -18.70
CA SER A 199 4.22 1.60 -18.99
C SER A 199 5.01 1.24 -17.74
N HIS A 200 4.88 2.05 -16.68
CA HIS A 200 5.52 1.83 -15.39
C HIS A 200 4.89 0.65 -14.63
N THR A 201 3.55 0.55 -14.64
CA THR A 201 2.82 -0.60 -14.10
C THR A 201 3.21 -1.90 -14.80
N ILE A 202 3.35 -1.88 -16.14
CA ILE A 202 3.77 -3.04 -16.93
C ILE A 202 5.22 -3.41 -16.61
N GLU A 203 6.12 -2.42 -16.51
CA GLU A 203 7.52 -2.65 -16.15
C GLU A 203 7.64 -3.30 -14.76
N LEU A 204 6.89 -2.80 -13.76
CA LEU A 204 6.80 -3.43 -12.44
C LEU A 204 6.38 -4.89 -12.55
N TYR A 205 5.27 -5.16 -13.26
CA TYR A 205 4.77 -6.51 -13.45
C TYR A 205 5.79 -7.41 -14.15
N GLU A 206 6.47 -6.92 -15.18
CA GLU A 206 7.43 -7.70 -15.97
C GLU A 206 8.71 -8.02 -15.18
N ALA A 207 9.10 -7.16 -14.27
CA ALA A 207 10.26 -7.38 -13.40
C ALA A 207 10.01 -8.46 -12.33
N LEU A 208 8.77 -8.61 -11.86
CA LEU A 208 8.42 -9.55 -10.79
C LEU A 208 8.38 -11.00 -11.30
N PRO A 209 9.22 -11.93 -10.78
CA PRO A 209 9.26 -13.32 -11.25
C PRO A 209 7.92 -14.05 -11.13
N LEU A 210 7.20 -13.83 -10.03
CA LEU A 210 5.88 -14.41 -9.74
C LEU A 210 4.76 -13.38 -9.84
N GLY A 211 4.89 -12.41 -10.76
CA GLY A 211 3.92 -11.35 -10.97
C GLY A 211 2.64 -11.83 -11.66
N GLN A 212 1.50 -11.33 -11.19
CA GLN A 212 0.20 -11.36 -11.87
C GLN A 212 -0.25 -9.92 -12.10
N LEU A 213 -1.03 -9.65 -13.15
CA LEU A 213 -1.44 -8.29 -13.53
C LEU A 213 -2.95 -8.19 -13.66
N ALA A 214 -3.52 -7.14 -13.10
CA ALA A 214 -4.90 -6.75 -13.29
C ALA A 214 -5.01 -5.24 -13.58
N ILE A 215 -5.47 -4.88 -14.77
CA ILE A 215 -5.88 -3.49 -15.07
C ILE A 215 -7.41 -3.44 -14.97
N VAL A 216 -7.92 -2.61 -14.07
CA VAL A 216 -9.36 -2.52 -13.78
C VAL A 216 -9.98 -1.47 -14.70
N PRO A 217 -10.84 -1.89 -15.66
CA PRO A 217 -11.35 -0.98 -16.70
C PRO A 217 -12.32 0.05 -16.10
N GLY A 218 -12.25 1.29 -16.60
CA GLY A 218 -13.10 2.39 -16.19
C GLY A 218 -12.88 2.81 -14.75
N THR A 219 -11.61 2.83 -14.34
CA THR A 219 -11.18 3.34 -13.03
C THR A 219 -9.92 4.19 -13.14
N SER A 220 -9.78 5.12 -12.20
CA SER A 220 -8.60 5.98 -12.03
C SER A 220 -7.65 5.44 -10.96
N HIS A 221 -6.78 6.30 -10.42
CA HIS A 221 -5.99 6.00 -9.24
C HIS A 221 -6.85 5.57 -8.04
N GLY A 222 -8.09 6.07 -7.97
CA GLY A 222 -9.08 5.74 -6.93
C GLY A 222 -9.79 4.39 -7.10
N LEU A 223 -9.27 3.45 -7.89
CA LEU A 223 -9.91 2.17 -8.25
C LEU A 223 -10.52 1.40 -7.09
N VAL A 224 -9.91 1.47 -5.91
CA VAL A 224 -10.40 0.80 -4.69
C VAL A 224 -11.74 1.32 -4.21
N LYS A 225 -12.02 2.62 -4.42
CA LYS A 225 -13.28 3.29 -4.07
C LYS A 225 -14.28 3.30 -5.23
N GLU A 226 -13.79 3.34 -6.47
CA GLU A 226 -14.61 3.43 -7.68
C GLU A 226 -15.26 2.09 -8.06
N LYS A 227 -14.52 0.97 -7.88
CA LYS A 227 -15.04 -0.38 -8.15
C LYS A 227 -14.63 -1.37 -7.05
N PRO A 228 -15.08 -1.14 -5.80
CA PRO A 228 -14.66 -1.92 -4.65
C PRO A 228 -14.91 -3.42 -4.79
N GLU A 229 -16.07 -3.80 -5.34
CA GLU A 229 -16.45 -5.22 -5.50
C GLU A 229 -15.53 -5.95 -6.48
N VAL A 230 -15.13 -5.32 -7.59
CA VAL A 230 -14.21 -5.91 -8.57
C VAL A 230 -12.82 -6.04 -7.97
N VAL A 231 -12.33 -4.96 -7.37
CA VAL A 231 -10.99 -4.90 -6.76
C VAL A 231 -10.86 -5.95 -5.65
N THR A 232 -11.79 -5.97 -4.72
CA THR A 232 -11.75 -6.91 -3.58
C THR A 232 -11.95 -8.37 -3.99
N ALA A 233 -12.74 -8.66 -5.03
CA ALA A 233 -12.87 -10.00 -5.56
C ALA A 233 -11.55 -10.51 -6.16
N LEU A 234 -10.81 -9.67 -6.89
CA LEU A 234 -9.49 -10.01 -7.42
C LEU A 234 -8.47 -10.24 -6.29
N ILE A 235 -8.46 -9.36 -5.29
CA ILE A 235 -7.59 -9.49 -4.11
C ILE A 235 -7.89 -10.80 -3.36
N LYS A 236 -9.15 -11.06 -3.04
CA LYS A 236 -9.57 -12.28 -2.33
C LYS A 236 -9.20 -13.55 -3.10
N SER A 237 -9.45 -13.55 -4.41
CA SER A 237 -9.08 -14.67 -5.28
C SER A 237 -7.57 -14.93 -5.26
N PHE A 238 -6.76 -13.87 -5.38
CA PHE A 238 -5.31 -13.99 -5.36
C PHE A 238 -4.77 -14.43 -3.99
N LEU A 239 -5.25 -13.86 -2.89
CA LEU A 239 -4.81 -14.23 -1.54
C LEU A 239 -5.18 -15.68 -1.20
N SER A 240 -6.29 -16.19 -1.75
CA SER A 240 -6.75 -17.59 -1.52
C SER A 240 -6.00 -18.60 -2.35
N ASP A 241 -5.53 -18.23 -3.54
CA ASP A 241 -4.82 -19.15 -4.45
C ASP A 241 -3.89 -18.33 -5.37
N HIS A 242 -2.59 -18.47 -5.15
CA HIS A 242 -1.55 -17.83 -5.96
C HIS A 242 -1.22 -18.60 -7.23
N SER A 243 -1.81 -19.79 -7.42
CA SER A 243 -1.51 -20.64 -8.57
C SER A 243 -1.98 -20.01 -9.89
N TYR A 244 -1.38 -20.45 -10.96
CA TYR A 244 -1.79 -20.12 -12.30
C TYR A 244 -1.76 -21.39 -13.17
N PRO A 245 -2.68 -21.52 -14.14
CA PRO A 245 -2.76 -22.73 -14.95
C PRO A 245 -1.54 -22.90 -15.84
N ILE A 246 -1.05 -24.14 -15.94
CA ILE A 246 -0.06 -24.49 -16.96
C ILE A 246 -0.77 -24.51 -18.31
N THR A 247 -0.34 -23.67 -19.23
CA THR A 247 -0.89 -23.61 -20.58
C THR A 247 0.08 -24.20 -21.59
N ARG A 248 -0.41 -24.56 -22.79
CA ARG A 248 0.46 -25.09 -23.84
C ARG A 248 1.46 -24.05 -24.39
N GLN A 249 1.17 -22.78 -24.21
CA GLN A 249 1.97 -21.67 -24.71
C GLN A 249 2.12 -20.57 -23.67
N PRO A 250 2.71 -20.85 -22.50
CA PRO A 250 3.01 -19.81 -21.53
C PRO A 250 4.15 -18.95 -22.06
N ILE A 251 4.04 -17.61 -21.99
CA ILE A 251 5.12 -16.69 -22.35
C ILE A 251 6.10 -16.54 -21.20
N ARG A 252 5.62 -16.33 -19.97
CA ARG A 252 6.43 -16.05 -18.79
C ARG A 252 6.57 -17.24 -17.84
N ARG A 253 5.56 -18.09 -17.76
CA ARG A 253 5.43 -19.13 -16.73
C ARG A 253 5.73 -20.50 -17.34
N THR A 254 6.99 -20.80 -17.47
CA THR A 254 7.43 -22.08 -18.07
C THR A 254 7.47 -23.23 -17.07
N ASN A 255 7.54 -22.94 -15.76
CA ASN A 255 7.48 -23.92 -14.69
C ASN A 255 6.50 -23.45 -13.62
N PRO A 256 5.68 -24.36 -13.03
CA PRO A 256 4.96 -24.04 -11.81
C PRO A 256 5.96 -23.75 -10.70
N ALA A 257 5.72 -22.69 -9.94
CA ALA A 257 6.49 -22.39 -8.74
C ALA A 257 6.21 -23.44 -7.66
#